data_c8d84f8f4a84763a5c43b6d7b9d267d0
#
_entry.id   c8d84f8f4a84763a5c43b6d7b9d267d0
#
_cell.length_a   1.000
_cell.length_b   1.000
_cell.length_c   1.000
_cell.angle_alpha   90.00
_cell.angle_beta   90.00
_cell.angle_gamma   90.00
#
_symmetry.space_group_name_H-M   'P 1'
#
loop_
_entity.id
_entity.type
_entity.pdbx_description
1 polymer ?
#
loop_
_entity_poly.entity_id
_entity_poly.type
_entity_poly.pdbx_seq_one_letter_code
_entity_poly.pdbx_strand_id
1 'polypeptide(L)'
;VAERRVAFVTGASRGIGKAAAIALAEAGLDVVVTGRTVHEGEGVDDSDGAGRPVPGSLETTAKAIEATGRRALPVAMDLHDRTTLVDAVQRALDEWGRIDVLVNNAIDTGPGDMSRFVDTPVELFETKLAANVVSQIVLIKAALPGMLERGDGTIVNVTSTVAVIDPPAPTGEGGWGAAYAMSKGALHKLAAILAVEHRDRGLRCFNLDPGFVITERMEVNASELGLEGRYQGAPPTVPAAVIAWLATSPDAGELSGTMISAQRFARERGLHPDWRGE
;
A
#
# COMPACT_ATOMS: atom_id res chain seq x y z
N VAL A 1 24.56 19.73 3.04
CA VAL A 1 24.02 18.46 2.50
C VAL A 1 22.51 18.56 2.67
N ALA A 2 21.76 18.47 1.56
CA ALA A 2 20.31 18.47 1.66
C ALA A 2 19.86 17.29 2.54
N GLU A 3 18.96 17.58 3.47
CA GLU A 3 18.43 16.58 4.39
C GLU A 3 17.69 15.49 3.59
N ARG A 4 18.08 14.23 3.79
CA ARG A 4 17.52 13.12 3.02
C ARG A 4 16.12 12.81 3.53
N ARG A 5 15.15 12.76 2.62
CA ARG A 5 13.78 12.37 2.93
C ARG A 5 13.67 10.86 3.04
N VAL A 6 12.77 10.40 3.89
CA VAL A 6 12.55 8.99 4.21
C VAL A 6 11.12 8.59 3.90
N ALA A 7 10.96 7.50 3.15
CA ALA A 7 9.68 6.85 2.94
C ALA A 7 9.54 5.58 3.80
N PHE A 8 8.37 5.35 4.35
CA PHE A 8 7.99 4.14 5.07
C PHE A 8 6.89 3.42 4.27
N VAL A 9 7.20 2.25 3.74
CA VAL A 9 6.29 1.49 2.85
C VAL A 9 5.87 0.19 3.49
N THR A 10 4.56 0.00 3.68
CA THR A 10 4.02 -1.25 4.24
C THR A 10 3.70 -2.27 3.15
N GLY A 11 3.92 -3.57 3.44
CA GLY A 11 3.70 -4.63 2.47
C GLY A 11 4.65 -4.58 1.28
N ALA A 12 5.92 -4.25 1.54
CA ALA A 12 6.92 -3.96 0.52
C ALA A 12 7.72 -5.19 0.05
N SER A 13 7.34 -6.41 0.43
CA SER A 13 8.03 -7.63 -0.01
C SER A 13 7.76 -7.99 -1.47
N ARG A 14 6.63 -7.55 -2.05
CA ARG A 14 6.19 -7.84 -3.43
C ARG A 14 5.13 -6.86 -3.91
N GLY A 15 4.67 -7.02 -5.15
CA GLY A 15 3.54 -6.29 -5.73
C GLY A 15 3.72 -4.78 -5.72
N ILE A 16 2.62 -4.08 -5.46
CA ILE A 16 2.56 -2.61 -5.46
C ILE A 16 3.52 -2.02 -4.42
N GLY A 17 3.60 -2.62 -3.23
CA GLY A 17 4.48 -2.11 -2.16
C GLY A 17 5.96 -2.17 -2.52
N LYS A 18 6.43 -3.29 -3.10
CA LYS A 18 7.80 -3.42 -3.63
C LYS A 18 8.08 -2.39 -4.72
N ALA A 19 7.19 -2.30 -5.71
CA ALA A 19 7.35 -1.36 -6.81
C ALA A 19 7.34 0.10 -6.32
N ALA A 20 6.45 0.46 -5.38
CA ALA A 20 6.39 1.79 -4.78
C ALA A 20 7.68 2.13 -3.99
N ALA A 21 8.22 1.18 -3.24
CA ALA A 21 9.47 1.35 -2.51
C ALA A 21 10.65 1.66 -3.45
N ILE A 22 10.75 0.93 -4.55
CA ILE A 22 11.78 1.16 -5.59
C ILE A 22 11.57 2.51 -6.27
N ALA A 23 10.35 2.85 -6.69
CA ALA A 23 10.05 4.13 -7.34
C ALA A 23 10.32 5.34 -6.42
N LEU A 24 10.06 5.23 -5.13
CA LEU A 24 10.40 6.26 -4.14
C LEU A 24 11.93 6.40 -3.97
N ALA A 25 12.67 5.30 -4.03
CA ALA A 25 14.13 5.33 -4.01
C ALA A 25 14.70 5.99 -5.27
N GLU A 26 14.18 5.66 -6.44
CA GLU A 26 14.53 6.31 -7.72
C GLU A 26 14.21 7.82 -7.70
N ALA A 27 13.16 8.22 -6.97
CA ALA A 27 12.81 9.61 -6.73
C ALA A 27 13.67 10.30 -5.65
N GLY A 28 14.67 9.61 -5.09
CA GLY A 28 15.68 10.18 -4.20
C GLY A 28 15.45 10.01 -2.70
N LEU A 29 14.49 9.19 -2.26
CA LEU A 29 14.22 8.93 -0.86
C LEU A 29 15.01 7.70 -0.37
N ASP A 30 15.42 7.70 0.90
CA ASP A 30 15.78 6.47 1.61
C ASP A 30 14.49 5.76 2.06
N VAL A 31 14.46 4.42 2.13
CA VAL A 31 13.19 3.70 2.27
C VAL A 31 13.21 2.64 3.36
N VAL A 32 12.26 2.72 4.29
CA VAL A 32 11.91 1.62 5.19
C VAL A 32 10.94 0.70 4.45
N VAL A 33 11.31 -0.56 4.31
CA VAL A 33 10.47 -1.58 3.69
C VAL A 33 9.97 -2.55 4.75
N THR A 34 8.64 -2.67 4.90
CA THR A 34 8.07 -3.51 5.96
C THR A 34 7.12 -4.57 5.42
N GLY A 35 7.04 -5.69 6.12
CA GLY A 35 6.18 -6.82 5.80
C GLY A 35 6.56 -8.07 6.58
N ARG A 36 5.81 -9.15 6.40
CA ARG A 36 6.04 -10.42 7.11
C ARG A 36 7.18 -11.24 6.50
N THR A 37 7.32 -11.22 5.17
CA THR A 37 8.29 -12.03 4.42
C THR A 37 9.64 -11.29 4.37
N VAL A 38 10.57 -11.68 5.23
CA VAL A 38 11.91 -11.07 5.30
C VAL A 38 12.84 -11.69 4.26
N HIS A 39 12.93 -13.01 4.22
CA HIS A 39 13.81 -13.74 3.33
C HIS A 39 13.08 -14.34 2.14
N GLU A 40 13.80 -14.53 1.04
CA GLU A 40 13.23 -15.18 -0.15
C GLU A 40 12.89 -16.65 0.16
N GLY A 41 11.73 -17.10 -0.36
CA GLY A 41 11.21 -18.44 -0.12
C GLY A 41 10.28 -18.56 1.11
N GLU A 42 10.20 -17.56 1.98
CA GLU A 42 9.29 -17.56 3.14
C GLU A 42 7.85 -17.07 2.78
N GLY A 43 7.67 -16.51 1.58
CA GLY A 43 6.40 -15.95 1.17
C GLY A 43 5.33 -17.01 0.95
N VAL A 44 4.16 -16.83 1.57
CA VAL A 44 3.01 -17.72 1.40
C VAL A 44 1.76 -16.91 1.13
N ASP A 45 0.96 -17.33 0.17
CA ASP A 45 -0.44 -16.91 0.01
C ASP A 45 -1.35 -17.95 0.63
N ASP A 46 -2.08 -17.50 1.64
CA ASP A 46 -3.02 -18.31 2.41
C ASP A 46 -4.46 -17.78 2.30
N SER A 47 -4.75 -17.06 1.22
CA SER A 47 -6.07 -16.41 1.02
C SER A 47 -7.24 -17.40 0.96
N ASP A 48 -6.98 -18.63 0.55
CA ASP A 48 -7.94 -19.74 0.48
C ASP A 48 -7.57 -20.92 1.38
N GLY A 49 -6.55 -20.78 2.24
CA GLY A 49 -6.07 -21.82 3.14
C GLY A 49 -5.14 -22.87 2.49
N ALA A 50 -4.75 -22.67 1.23
CA ALA A 50 -3.90 -23.64 0.52
C ALA A 50 -2.39 -23.48 0.79
N GLY A 51 -1.95 -22.34 1.30
CA GLY A 51 -0.55 -22.12 1.68
C GLY A 51 0.43 -22.11 0.51
N ARG A 52 0.11 -21.42 -0.60
CA ARG A 52 0.94 -21.41 -1.82
C ARG A 52 2.19 -20.56 -1.66
N PRO A 53 3.39 -21.04 -2.03
CA PRO A 53 4.60 -20.22 -2.07
C PRO A 53 4.44 -19.05 -3.05
N VAL A 54 4.79 -17.84 -2.60
CA VAL A 54 4.77 -16.63 -3.44
C VAL A 54 6.15 -15.95 -3.38
N PRO A 55 6.76 -15.62 -4.53
CA PRO A 55 8.09 -15.00 -4.57
C PRO A 55 8.07 -13.58 -4.01
N GLY A 56 9.24 -13.08 -3.63
CA GLY A 56 9.49 -11.74 -3.14
C GLY A 56 9.67 -11.64 -1.63
N SER A 57 10.61 -10.80 -1.23
CA SER A 57 11.00 -10.59 0.17
C SER A 57 11.40 -9.13 0.43
N LEU A 58 11.52 -8.76 1.71
CA LEU A 58 12.06 -7.44 2.08
C LEU A 58 13.53 -7.32 1.68
N GLU A 59 14.30 -8.40 1.77
CA GLU A 59 15.72 -8.41 1.36
C GLU A 59 15.88 -8.17 -0.14
N THR A 60 15.08 -8.81 -0.99
CA THR A 60 15.14 -8.58 -2.44
C THR A 60 14.71 -7.18 -2.81
N THR A 61 13.75 -6.61 -2.10
CA THR A 61 13.33 -5.21 -2.28
C THR A 61 14.42 -4.25 -1.82
N ALA A 62 15.05 -4.50 -0.67
CA ALA A 62 16.14 -3.68 -0.16
C ALA A 62 17.33 -3.64 -1.13
N LYS A 63 17.75 -4.79 -1.67
CA LYS A 63 18.80 -4.85 -2.69
C LYS A 63 18.46 -4.04 -3.94
N ALA A 64 17.20 -4.06 -4.38
CA ALA A 64 16.77 -3.27 -5.53
C ALA A 64 16.82 -1.76 -5.23
N ILE A 65 16.47 -1.34 -4.01
CA ILE A 65 16.60 0.05 -3.55
C ILE A 65 18.08 0.47 -3.51
N GLU A 66 18.93 -0.35 -2.94
CA GLU A 66 20.38 -0.07 -2.84
C GLU A 66 21.03 0.08 -4.21
N ALA A 67 20.56 -0.66 -5.21
CA ALA A 67 21.02 -0.53 -6.60
C ALA A 67 20.69 0.85 -7.21
N THR A 68 19.72 1.60 -6.67
CA THR A 68 19.45 3.01 -7.05
C THR A 68 20.38 4.02 -6.39
N GLY A 69 21.26 3.57 -5.49
CA GLY A 69 22.14 4.43 -4.68
C GLY A 69 21.45 5.02 -3.44
N ARG A 70 20.26 4.54 -3.07
CA ARG A 70 19.55 4.89 -1.84
C ARG A 70 19.76 3.84 -0.75
N ARG A 71 19.44 4.20 0.49
CA ARG A 71 19.51 3.27 1.62
C ARG A 71 18.16 2.60 1.82
N ALA A 72 18.17 1.34 2.20
CA ALA A 72 16.98 0.58 2.57
C ALA A 72 17.10 0.09 4.01
N LEU A 73 15.98 0.09 4.74
CA LEU A 73 15.86 -0.52 6.06
C LEU A 73 14.74 -1.57 6.03
N PRO A 74 15.07 -2.86 5.87
CA PRO A 74 14.08 -3.92 5.98
C PRO A 74 13.69 -4.15 7.45
N VAL A 75 12.38 -4.17 7.72
CA VAL A 75 11.83 -4.37 9.07
C VAL A 75 10.68 -5.36 9.01
N ALA A 76 10.79 -6.46 9.73
CA ALA A 76 9.68 -7.40 9.91
C ALA A 76 8.50 -6.70 10.62
N MET A 77 7.30 -6.80 10.04
CA MET A 77 6.10 -6.16 10.58
C MET A 77 4.86 -6.94 10.18
N ASP A 78 3.98 -7.20 11.13
CA ASP A 78 2.68 -7.83 10.92
C ASP A 78 1.54 -6.88 11.32
N LEU A 79 0.56 -6.68 10.43
CA LEU A 79 -0.62 -5.85 10.72
C LEU A 79 -1.49 -6.40 11.86
N HIS A 80 -1.36 -7.69 12.18
CA HIS A 80 -2.08 -8.33 13.27
C HIS A 80 -1.37 -8.18 14.63
N ASP A 81 -0.10 -7.77 14.64
CA ASP A 81 0.68 -7.56 15.86
C ASP A 81 1.05 -6.08 16.02
N ARG A 82 0.33 -5.38 16.89
CA ARG A 82 0.53 -3.95 17.14
C ARG A 82 1.91 -3.60 17.68
N THR A 83 2.58 -4.53 18.35
CA THR A 83 3.93 -4.27 18.87
C THR A 83 4.92 -4.10 17.71
N THR A 84 4.81 -4.95 16.69
CA THR A 84 5.66 -4.86 15.49
C THR A 84 5.43 -3.58 14.69
N LEU A 85 4.22 -2.98 14.74
CA LEU A 85 3.92 -1.72 14.07
C LEU A 85 4.68 -0.55 14.72
N VAL A 86 4.60 -0.46 16.03
CA VAL A 86 5.27 0.60 16.81
C VAL A 86 6.79 0.44 16.72
N ASP A 87 7.28 -0.78 16.86
CA ASP A 87 8.71 -1.09 16.76
C ASP A 87 9.27 -0.76 15.38
N ALA A 88 8.51 -1.01 14.31
CA ALA A 88 8.94 -0.67 12.95
C ALA A 88 9.09 0.84 12.74
N VAL A 89 8.14 1.63 13.25
CA VAL A 89 8.24 3.11 13.19
C VAL A 89 9.40 3.59 14.05
N GLN A 90 9.57 3.04 15.28
CA GLN A 90 10.67 3.43 16.16
C GLN A 90 12.02 3.13 15.52
N ARG A 91 12.21 1.97 14.90
CA ARG A 91 13.45 1.62 14.18
C ARG A 91 13.75 2.59 13.03
N ALA A 92 12.72 3.05 12.31
CA ALA A 92 12.89 4.06 11.27
C ALA A 92 13.35 5.41 11.86
N LEU A 93 12.77 5.81 12.99
CA LEU A 93 13.14 7.04 13.69
C LEU A 93 14.53 6.95 14.33
N ASP A 94 14.91 5.82 14.88
CA ASP A 94 16.24 5.59 15.46
C ASP A 94 17.33 5.63 14.37
N GLU A 95 17.05 5.09 13.16
CA GLU A 95 18.02 5.07 12.06
C GLU A 95 18.16 6.42 11.35
N TRP A 96 17.05 7.16 11.17
CA TRP A 96 17.04 8.35 10.30
C TRP A 96 16.41 9.60 10.93
N GLY A 97 15.82 9.50 12.12
CA GLY A 97 15.22 10.61 12.84
C GLY A 97 13.91 11.12 12.22
N ARG A 98 13.43 10.54 11.12
CA ARG A 98 12.29 11.07 10.37
C ARG A 98 11.57 10.04 9.51
N ILE A 99 10.30 10.31 9.26
CA ILE A 99 9.48 9.69 8.20
C ILE A 99 8.76 10.84 7.49
N ASP A 100 8.98 10.99 6.19
CA ASP A 100 8.39 12.06 5.38
C ASP A 100 7.23 11.59 4.53
N VAL A 101 7.26 10.32 4.15
CA VAL A 101 6.24 9.66 3.35
C VAL A 101 5.84 8.36 4.02
N LEU A 102 4.55 8.17 4.28
CA LEU A 102 3.98 6.91 4.75
C LEU A 102 3.07 6.34 3.67
N VAL A 103 3.41 5.14 3.17
CA VAL A 103 2.59 4.40 2.20
C VAL A 103 1.92 3.23 2.91
N ASN A 104 0.65 3.38 3.21
CA ASN A 104 -0.21 2.34 3.77
C ASN A 104 -0.71 1.44 2.63
N ASN A 105 0.10 0.47 2.22
CA ASN A 105 -0.19 -0.47 1.15
C ASN A 105 -0.53 -1.88 1.67
N ALA A 106 0.07 -2.31 2.79
CA ALA A 106 -0.21 -3.63 3.35
C ALA A 106 -1.69 -3.81 3.69
N ILE A 107 -2.20 -5.01 3.42
CA ILE A 107 -3.55 -5.44 3.79
C ILE A 107 -3.49 -6.86 4.37
N ASP A 108 -4.52 -7.23 5.13
CA ASP A 108 -4.78 -8.63 5.41
C ASP A 108 -5.25 -9.33 4.12
N THR A 109 -4.53 -10.37 3.76
CA THR A 109 -4.77 -11.18 2.56
C THR A 109 -5.39 -12.54 2.88
N GLY A 110 -5.81 -12.74 4.12
CA GLY A 110 -6.50 -13.95 4.58
C GLY A 110 -7.90 -14.09 3.97
N PRO A 111 -8.64 -15.14 4.35
CA PRO A 111 -9.95 -15.44 3.79
C PRO A 111 -10.99 -14.32 4.04
N GLY A 112 -12.11 -14.38 3.31
CA GLY A 112 -13.27 -13.49 3.52
C GLY A 112 -13.41 -12.34 2.53
N ASP A 113 -12.41 -12.06 1.68
CA ASP A 113 -12.48 -10.97 0.70
C ASP A 113 -13.56 -11.20 -0.37
N MET A 114 -13.82 -12.47 -0.69
CA MET A 114 -14.77 -12.89 -1.72
C MET A 114 -15.88 -13.80 -1.16
N SER A 115 -16.17 -13.72 0.13
CA SER A 115 -17.24 -14.48 0.77
C SER A 115 -18.56 -13.72 0.74
N ARG A 116 -19.68 -14.41 0.58
CA ARG A 116 -21.02 -13.81 0.74
C ARG A 116 -21.23 -13.38 2.19
N PHE A 117 -22.02 -12.34 2.40
CA PHE A 117 -22.26 -11.78 3.73
C PHE A 117 -22.77 -12.83 4.73
N VAL A 118 -23.71 -13.67 4.32
CA VAL A 118 -24.31 -14.71 5.17
C VAL A 118 -23.31 -15.81 5.58
N ASP A 119 -22.26 -16.01 4.78
CA ASP A 119 -21.24 -17.03 4.99
C ASP A 119 -19.97 -16.46 5.66
N THR A 120 -19.92 -15.15 5.91
CA THR A 120 -18.77 -14.48 6.50
C THR A 120 -18.93 -14.38 8.00
N PRO A 121 -18.13 -15.09 8.83
CA PRO A 121 -18.15 -14.96 10.27
C PRO A 121 -17.82 -13.54 10.73
N VAL A 122 -18.39 -13.10 11.85
CA VAL A 122 -18.15 -11.76 12.41
C VAL A 122 -16.66 -11.54 12.70
N GLU A 123 -15.96 -12.55 13.13
CA GLU A 123 -14.53 -12.54 13.44
C GLU A 123 -13.68 -12.17 12.22
N LEU A 124 -14.11 -12.49 11.00
CA LEU A 124 -13.42 -12.04 9.77
C LEU A 124 -13.59 -10.53 9.53
N PHE A 125 -14.75 -9.96 9.86
CA PHE A 125 -14.91 -8.50 9.83
C PHE A 125 -13.99 -7.82 10.83
N GLU A 126 -13.91 -8.34 12.07
CA GLU A 126 -13.03 -7.82 13.11
C GLU A 126 -11.57 -7.90 12.67
N THR A 127 -11.13 -9.04 12.15
CA THR A 127 -9.77 -9.26 11.64
C THR A 127 -9.41 -8.29 10.51
N LYS A 128 -10.28 -8.16 9.50
CA LYS A 128 -10.06 -7.24 8.38
C LYS A 128 -10.04 -5.77 8.83
N LEU A 129 -10.94 -5.36 9.72
CA LEU A 129 -10.94 -4.01 10.26
C LEU A 129 -9.72 -3.74 11.14
N ALA A 130 -9.31 -4.69 11.97
CA ALA A 130 -8.12 -4.55 12.79
C ALA A 130 -6.86 -4.36 11.93
N ALA A 131 -6.63 -5.20 10.93
CA ALA A 131 -5.45 -5.13 10.08
C ALA A 131 -5.50 -3.96 9.08
N ASN A 132 -6.59 -3.83 8.33
CA ASN A 132 -6.65 -2.89 7.20
C ASN A 132 -6.95 -1.45 7.62
N VAL A 133 -7.46 -1.23 8.84
CA VAL A 133 -7.86 0.10 9.32
C VAL A 133 -7.11 0.49 10.60
N VAL A 134 -7.29 -0.29 11.68
CA VAL A 134 -6.73 0.10 12.98
C VAL A 134 -5.21 0.10 12.97
N SER A 135 -4.58 -0.89 12.34
CA SER A 135 -3.12 -0.94 12.20
C SER A 135 -2.57 0.22 11.37
N GLN A 136 -3.27 0.64 10.31
CA GLN A 136 -2.88 1.83 9.56
C GLN A 136 -3.02 3.11 10.41
N ILE A 137 -4.06 3.21 11.25
CA ILE A 137 -4.21 4.34 12.19
C ILE A 137 -3.05 4.36 13.20
N VAL A 138 -2.61 3.21 13.70
CA VAL A 138 -1.45 3.13 14.61
C VAL A 138 -0.20 3.68 13.94
N LEU A 139 0.10 3.26 12.71
CA LEU A 139 1.26 3.74 11.94
C LEU A 139 1.17 5.25 11.67
N ILE A 140 0.00 5.75 11.26
CA ILE A 140 -0.23 7.17 11.04
C ILE A 140 0.00 7.95 12.34
N LYS A 141 -0.59 7.53 13.46
CA LYS A 141 -0.41 8.21 14.76
C LYS A 141 1.03 8.23 15.24
N ALA A 142 1.83 7.23 14.88
CA ALA A 142 3.25 7.17 15.24
C ALA A 142 4.11 8.09 14.35
N ALA A 143 3.81 8.20 13.05
CA ALA A 143 4.58 9.02 12.10
C ALA A 143 4.14 10.51 12.07
N LEU A 144 2.86 10.78 12.26
CA LEU A 144 2.23 12.09 12.08
C LEU A 144 2.86 13.23 12.93
N PRO A 145 3.19 13.05 14.22
CA PRO A 145 3.75 14.13 15.02
C PRO A 145 5.01 14.76 14.39
N GLY A 146 5.95 13.94 13.94
CA GLY A 146 7.17 14.43 13.29
C GLY A 146 6.90 15.10 11.92
N MET A 147 5.90 14.63 11.16
CA MET A 147 5.48 15.29 9.92
C MET A 147 4.91 16.69 10.19
N LEU A 148 4.05 16.82 11.21
CA LEU A 148 3.43 18.08 11.59
C LEU A 148 4.43 19.07 12.20
N GLU A 149 5.42 18.58 12.93
CA GLU A 149 6.50 19.40 13.50
C GLU A 149 7.37 20.02 12.40
N ARG A 150 7.69 19.26 11.36
CA ARG A 150 8.45 19.74 10.20
C ARG A 150 7.65 20.60 9.24
N GLY A 151 6.32 20.58 9.33
CA GLY A 151 5.44 21.24 8.35
C GLY A 151 5.49 20.60 6.96
N ASP A 152 5.92 19.35 6.85
CA ASP A 152 5.94 18.57 5.59
C ASP A 152 5.74 17.08 5.88
N GLY A 153 4.75 16.49 5.25
CA GLY A 153 4.45 15.07 5.36
C GLY A 153 3.49 14.60 4.25
N THR A 154 3.67 13.36 3.84
CA THR A 154 2.78 12.75 2.84
C THR A 154 2.31 11.38 3.31
N ILE A 155 1.00 11.15 3.30
CA ILE A 155 0.38 9.86 3.58
C ILE A 155 -0.36 9.40 2.33
N VAL A 156 -0.06 8.21 1.85
CA VAL A 156 -0.76 7.57 0.73
C VAL A 156 -1.40 6.28 1.23
N ASN A 157 -2.73 6.23 1.25
CA ASN A 157 -3.47 5.01 1.54
C ASN A 157 -3.79 4.29 0.23
N VAL A 158 -3.28 3.09 0.04
CA VAL A 158 -3.68 2.25 -1.09
C VAL A 158 -5.06 1.64 -0.77
N THR A 159 -6.09 2.27 -1.30
CA THR A 159 -7.48 1.89 -1.12
C THR A 159 -7.99 1.03 -2.29
N SER A 160 -9.21 1.22 -2.71
CA SER A 160 -9.80 0.59 -3.89
C SER A 160 -11.07 1.35 -4.25
N THR A 161 -11.47 1.30 -5.51
CA THR A 161 -12.78 1.79 -5.97
C THR A 161 -13.94 1.18 -5.19
N VAL A 162 -13.81 -0.06 -4.71
CA VAL A 162 -14.83 -0.73 -3.87
C VAL A 162 -15.16 0.03 -2.57
N ALA A 163 -14.32 0.96 -2.16
CA ALA A 163 -14.56 1.82 -1.00
C ALA A 163 -15.67 2.86 -1.24
N VAL A 164 -16.01 3.16 -2.50
CA VAL A 164 -16.86 4.30 -2.87
C VAL A 164 -17.97 3.97 -3.85
N ILE A 165 -17.94 2.79 -4.49
CA ILE A 165 -19.00 2.34 -5.41
C ILE A 165 -19.72 1.11 -4.86
N ASP A 166 -20.96 0.95 -5.25
CA ASP A 166 -21.75 -0.24 -4.94
C ASP A 166 -21.32 -1.43 -5.81
N PRO A 167 -21.37 -2.68 -5.28
CA PRO A 167 -21.04 -3.85 -6.06
C PRO A 167 -22.05 -4.04 -7.21
N PRO A 168 -21.58 -4.34 -8.44
CA PRO A 168 -22.46 -4.52 -9.59
C PRO A 168 -23.27 -5.82 -9.55
N ALA A 169 -22.83 -6.78 -8.73
CA ALA A 169 -23.41 -8.11 -8.60
C ALA A 169 -23.06 -8.73 -7.23
N PRO A 170 -23.69 -9.83 -6.84
CA PRO A 170 -23.26 -10.60 -5.67
C PRO A 170 -21.81 -11.07 -5.76
N THR A 171 -21.20 -11.30 -4.60
CA THR A 171 -19.87 -11.92 -4.50
C THR A 171 -19.84 -13.26 -5.22
N GLY A 172 -18.80 -13.48 -6.04
CA GLY A 172 -18.67 -14.66 -6.91
C GLY A 172 -19.30 -14.50 -8.29
N GLU A 173 -20.09 -13.44 -8.52
CA GLU A 173 -20.77 -13.13 -9.79
C GLU A 173 -20.29 -11.78 -10.38
N GLY A 174 -19.13 -11.29 -9.94
CA GLY A 174 -18.53 -10.02 -10.34
C GLY A 174 -18.54 -8.94 -9.26
N GLY A 175 -19.14 -9.21 -8.10
CA GLY A 175 -19.06 -8.36 -6.91
C GLY A 175 -17.94 -8.78 -5.96
N TRP A 176 -17.90 -8.17 -4.78
CA TRP A 176 -16.88 -8.36 -3.75
C TRP A 176 -17.49 -8.54 -2.36
N GLY A 177 -16.70 -9.08 -1.42
CA GLY A 177 -17.12 -9.37 -0.07
C GLY A 177 -17.24 -8.11 0.80
N ALA A 178 -18.21 -8.14 1.72
CA ALA A 178 -18.51 -7.00 2.59
C ALA A 178 -17.35 -6.63 3.53
N ALA A 179 -16.65 -7.62 4.11
CA ALA A 179 -15.54 -7.36 5.04
C ALA A 179 -14.41 -6.58 4.37
N TYR A 180 -14.05 -6.93 3.13
CA TYR A 180 -13.07 -6.19 2.34
C TYR A 180 -13.55 -4.77 2.02
N ALA A 181 -14.74 -4.62 1.44
CA ALA A 181 -15.29 -3.33 1.05
C ALA A 181 -15.42 -2.37 2.24
N MET A 182 -15.94 -2.84 3.38
CA MET A 182 -16.06 -2.06 4.60
C MET A 182 -14.69 -1.60 5.12
N SER A 183 -13.68 -2.47 5.11
CA SER A 183 -12.33 -2.10 5.55
C SER A 183 -11.70 -1.03 4.64
N LYS A 184 -11.86 -1.15 3.33
CA LYS A 184 -11.39 -0.14 2.37
C LYS A 184 -12.18 1.18 2.48
N GLY A 185 -13.49 1.12 2.71
CA GLY A 185 -14.32 2.30 2.96
C GLY A 185 -13.94 3.07 4.22
N ALA A 186 -13.66 2.35 5.32
CA ALA A 186 -13.20 2.96 6.56
C ALA A 186 -11.84 3.64 6.40
N LEU A 187 -10.86 2.98 5.77
CA LEU A 187 -9.55 3.56 5.50
C LEU A 187 -9.66 4.77 4.55
N HIS A 188 -10.54 4.68 3.54
CA HIS A 188 -10.75 5.76 2.57
C HIS A 188 -11.17 7.08 3.25
N LYS A 189 -12.02 7.01 4.25
CA LYS A 189 -12.53 8.21 4.94
C LYS A 189 -11.42 8.99 5.66
N LEU A 190 -10.37 8.30 6.09
CA LEU A 190 -9.31 8.87 6.91
C LEU A 190 -8.48 9.94 6.17
N ALA A 191 -8.18 9.75 4.88
CA ALA A 191 -7.36 10.70 4.13
C ALA A 191 -8.02 12.09 4.04
N ALA A 192 -9.32 12.15 3.77
CA ALA A 192 -10.04 13.42 3.71
C ALA A 192 -10.09 14.13 5.08
N ILE A 193 -10.27 13.36 6.17
CA ILE A 193 -10.28 13.90 7.53
C ILE A 193 -8.91 14.53 7.85
N LEU A 194 -7.82 13.77 7.66
CA LEU A 194 -6.46 14.25 7.92
C LEU A 194 -6.09 15.46 7.06
N ALA A 195 -6.50 15.46 5.80
CA ALA A 195 -6.25 16.58 4.90
C ALA A 195 -6.97 17.86 5.34
N VAL A 196 -8.20 17.77 5.88
CA VAL A 196 -8.94 18.92 6.41
C VAL A 196 -8.33 19.41 7.73
N GLU A 197 -7.99 18.50 8.64
CA GLU A 197 -7.47 18.85 9.98
C GLU A 197 -6.07 19.46 9.94
N HIS A 198 -5.24 19.11 8.94
CA HIS A 198 -3.81 19.45 8.93
C HIS A 198 -3.34 20.13 7.63
N ARG A 199 -4.25 20.63 6.80
CA ARG A 199 -3.88 21.31 5.53
C ARG A 199 -2.90 22.46 5.76
N ASP A 200 -3.16 23.28 6.75
CA ASP A 200 -2.35 24.45 7.07
C ASP A 200 -1.00 24.10 7.74
N ARG A 201 -0.79 22.80 8.01
CA ARG A 201 0.42 22.26 8.61
C ARG A 201 1.28 21.45 7.65
N GLY A 202 1.06 21.61 6.35
CA GLY A 202 1.86 20.98 5.30
C GLY A 202 1.65 19.47 5.13
N LEU A 203 0.61 18.89 5.73
CA LEU A 203 0.28 17.48 5.55
C LEU A 203 -0.50 17.26 4.26
N ARG A 204 -0.06 16.31 3.46
CA ARG A 204 -0.74 15.83 2.25
C ARG A 204 -1.22 14.40 2.46
N CYS A 205 -2.49 14.15 2.24
CA CYS A 205 -3.08 12.81 2.42
C CYS A 205 -3.84 12.41 1.16
N PHE A 206 -3.60 11.20 0.67
CA PHE A 206 -4.21 10.70 -0.55
C PHE A 206 -4.80 9.31 -0.36
N ASN A 207 -5.91 9.04 -1.02
CA ASN A 207 -6.36 7.69 -1.29
C ASN A 207 -5.96 7.32 -2.73
N LEU A 208 -5.29 6.19 -2.91
CA LEU A 208 -4.92 5.68 -4.21
C LEU A 208 -5.73 4.42 -4.52
N ASP A 209 -6.53 4.47 -5.58
CA ASP A 209 -7.08 3.27 -6.18
C ASP A 209 -6.11 2.76 -7.25
N PRO A 210 -5.46 1.61 -7.03
CA PRO A 210 -4.50 1.08 -7.99
C PRO A 210 -5.16 0.54 -9.27
N GLY A 211 -6.49 0.32 -9.24
CA GLY A 211 -7.20 -0.45 -10.24
C GLY A 211 -6.81 -1.92 -10.19
N PHE A 212 -7.07 -2.65 -11.26
CA PHE A 212 -6.67 -4.05 -11.35
C PHE A 212 -5.18 -4.15 -11.70
N VAL A 213 -4.39 -4.74 -10.80
CA VAL A 213 -2.92 -4.84 -10.91
C VAL A 213 -2.49 -6.29 -10.84
N ILE A 214 -1.73 -6.74 -11.83
CA ILE A 214 -1.16 -8.08 -11.85
C ILE A 214 0.06 -8.13 -10.92
N THR A 215 -0.07 -8.81 -9.81
CA THR A 215 0.99 -9.00 -8.81
C THR A 215 1.45 -10.45 -8.80
N GLU A 216 2.64 -10.72 -8.22
CA GLU A 216 3.21 -12.07 -8.11
C GLU A 216 2.20 -13.06 -7.45
N ARG A 217 1.45 -12.58 -6.45
CA ARG A 217 0.39 -13.38 -5.81
C ARG A 217 -0.75 -13.72 -6.77
N MET A 218 -1.16 -12.78 -7.60
CA MET A 218 -2.21 -13.03 -8.60
C MET A 218 -1.74 -13.99 -9.68
N GLU A 219 -0.47 -13.89 -10.10
CA GLU A 219 0.10 -14.83 -11.07
C GLU A 219 0.13 -16.26 -10.55
N VAL A 220 0.58 -16.46 -9.30
CA VAL A 220 0.56 -17.77 -8.65
C VAL A 220 -0.86 -18.34 -8.59
N ASN A 221 -1.84 -17.55 -8.15
CA ASN A 221 -3.22 -18.00 -8.06
C ASN A 221 -3.85 -18.24 -9.44
N ALA A 222 -3.55 -17.42 -10.44
CA ALA A 222 -4.04 -17.62 -11.80
C ALA A 222 -3.49 -18.91 -12.42
N SER A 223 -2.21 -19.22 -12.20
CA SER A 223 -1.58 -20.46 -12.68
C SER A 223 -2.25 -21.69 -12.08
N GLU A 224 -2.42 -21.72 -10.76
CA GLU A 224 -3.07 -22.84 -10.06
C GLU A 224 -4.53 -23.07 -10.50
N LEU A 225 -5.24 -22.00 -10.83
CA LEU A 225 -6.63 -22.05 -11.26
C LEU A 225 -6.79 -22.25 -12.79
N GLY A 226 -5.69 -22.34 -13.54
CA GLY A 226 -5.73 -22.42 -15.01
C GLY A 226 -6.33 -21.18 -15.67
N LEU A 227 -6.15 -20.03 -15.06
CA LEU A 227 -6.68 -18.72 -15.50
C LEU A 227 -5.60 -17.82 -16.08
N GLU A 228 -4.45 -18.37 -16.41
CA GLU A 228 -3.31 -17.65 -17.00
C GLU A 228 -3.75 -16.88 -18.26
N GLY A 229 -3.31 -15.63 -18.35
CA GLY A 229 -3.61 -14.76 -19.48
C GLY A 229 -5.07 -14.29 -19.59
N ARG A 230 -5.96 -14.68 -18.67
CA ARG A 230 -7.37 -14.23 -18.68
C ARG A 230 -7.56 -12.85 -18.05
N TYR A 231 -6.62 -12.43 -17.23
CA TYR A 231 -6.69 -11.13 -16.58
C TYR A 231 -5.75 -10.13 -17.28
N GLN A 232 -6.33 -9.05 -17.75
CA GLN A 232 -5.57 -7.89 -18.21
C GLN A 232 -5.58 -6.85 -17.09
N GLY A 233 -4.40 -6.42 -16.64
CA GLY A 233 -4.23 -5.44 -15.58
C GLY A 233 -2.92 -4.69 -15.73
N ALA A 234 -2.80 -3.60 -15.00
CA ALA A 234 -1.57 -2.84 -14.96
C ALA A 234 -0.45 -3.59 -14.22
N PRO A 235 0.82 -3.45 -14.61
CA PRO A 235 1.92 -3.88 -13.77
C PRO A 235 1.99 -3.04 -12.49
N PRO A 236 2.58 -3.56 -11.39
CA PRO A 236 2.72 -2.83 -10.12
C PRO A 236 3.47 -1.50 -10.24
N THR A 237 4.28 -1.33 -11.25
CA THR A 237 5.05 -0.11 -11.55
C THR A 237 4.18 1.08 -11.93
N VAL A 238 2.97 0.86 -12.44
CA VAL A 238 2.02 1.93 -12.79
C VAL A 238 1.52 2.66 -11.53
N PRO A 239 0.87 2.01 -10.54
CA PRO A 239 0.51 2.69 -9.30
C PRO A 239 1.74 3.17 -8.50
N ALA A 240 2.88 2.50 -8.60
CA ALA A 240 4.13 2.92 -7.97
C ALA A 240 4.63 4.27 -8.50
N ALA A 241 4.59 4.51 -9.80
CA ALA A 241 4.94 5.79 -10.40
C ALA A 241 4.04 6.93 -9.89
N VAL A 242 2.75 6.66 -9.71
CA VAL A 242 1.81 7.64 -9.13
C VAL A 242 2.11 7.90 -7.66
N ILE A 243 2.42 6.88 -6.86
CA ILE A 243 2.83 7.04 -5.46
C ILE A 243 4.08 7.92 -5.35
N ALA A 244 5.09 7.66 -6.17
CA ALA A 244 6.31 8.48 -6.20
C ALA A 244 6.02 9.93 -6.61
N TRP A 245 5.15 10.14 -7.61
CA TRP A 245 4.73 11.49 -8.00
C TRP A 245 3.97 12.21 -6.88
N LEU A 246 3.02 11.56 -6.20
CA LEU A 246 2.28 12.13 -5.06
C LEU A 246 3.20 12.50 -3.89
N ALA A 247 4.27 11.73 -3.69
CA ALA A 247 5.23 11.94 -2.62
C ALA A 247 6.22 13.09 -2.91
N THR A 248 6.51 13.39 -4.18
CA THR A 248 7.64 14.26 -4.55
C THR A 248 7.25 15.49 -5.37
N SER A 249 6.13 15.46 -6.09
CA SER A 249 5.69 16.61 -6.88
C SER A 249 5.15 17.73 -5.99
N PRO A 250 5.55 18.99 -6.24
CA PRO A 250 4.93 20.14 -5.58
C PRO A 250 3.45 20.29 -5.91
N ASP A 251 3.03 19.89 -7.11
CA ASP A 251 1.64 20.00 -7.57
C ASP A 251 0.70 19.01 -6.89
N ALA A 252 1.24 18.01 -6.20
CA ALA A 252 0.43 17.01 -5.51
C ALA A 252 -0.45 17.60 -4.39
N GLY A 253 -0.04 18.73 -3.82
CA GLY A 253 -0.76 19.38 -2.72
C GLY A 253 -2.22 19.72 -3.05
N GLU A 254 -2.51 20.09 -4.29
CA GLU A 254 -3.87 20.42 -4.76
C GLU A 254 -4.84 19.23 -4.72
N LEU A 255 -4.28 18.01 -4.78
CA LEU A 255 -5.03 16.76 -4.77
C LEU A 255 -5.22 16.18 -3.37
N SER A 256 -4.69 16.83 -2.32
CA SER A 256 -4.77 16.33 -0.95
C SER A 256 -6.23 16.18 -0.48
N GLY A 257 -6.52 15.05 0.14
CA GLY A 257 -7.86 14.67 0.58
C GLY A 257 -8.70 13.94 -0.47
N THR A 258 -8.18 13.76 -1.69
CA THR A 258 -8.94 13.14 -2.79
C THR A 258 -8.56 11.67 -3.03
N MET A 259 -9.34 11.01 -3.87
CA MET A 259 -9.06 9.69 -4.40
C MET A 259 -8.48 9.77 -5.80
N ILE A 260 -7.33 9.14 -5.99
CA ILE A 260 -6.60 9.10 -7.26
C ILE A 260 -6.77 7.72 -7.89
N SER A 261 -7.34 7.64 -9.09
CA SER A 261 -7.31 6.43 -9.92
C SER A 261 -5.93 6.32 -10.57
N ALA A 262 -5.08 5.44 -10.06
CA ALA A 262 -3.67 5.38 -10.44
C ALA A 262 -3.47 5.15 -11.93
N GLN A 263 -4.19 4.20 -12.52
CA GLN A 263 -4.02 3.86 -13.94
C GLN A 263 -4.41 5.00 -14.86
N ARG A 264 -5.54 5.68 -14.57
CA ARG A 264 -5.98 6.84 -15.33
C ARG A 264 -5.01 8.00 -15.15
N PHE A 265 -4.63 8.31 -13.92
CA PHE A 265 -3.73 9.40 -13.58
C PHE A 265 -2.33 9.22 -14.20
N ALA A 266 -1.79 7.99 -14.16
CA ALA A 266 -0.51 7.68 -14.79
C ALA A 266 -0.54 7.93 -16.29
N ARG A 267 -1.63 7.55 -16.97
CA ARG A 267 -1.83 7.77 -18.40
C ARG A 267 -1.95 9.25 -18.74
N GLU A 268 -2.81 9.98 -18.04
CA GLU A 268 -3.09 11.41 -18.31
C GLU A 268 -1.83 12.28 -18.12
N ARG A 269 -0.94 11.88 -17.21
CA ARG A 269 0.30 12.61 -16.90
C ARG A 269 1.56 12.00 -17.51
N GLY A 270 1.46 10.89 -18.24
CA GLY A 270 2.60 10.23 -18.86
C GLY A 270 3.63 9.70 -17.84
N LEU A 271 3.21 9.24 -16.67
CA LEU A 271 4.10 8.83 -15.59
C LEU A 271 4.74 7.47 -15.82
N HIS A 272 4.24 6.66 -16.75
CA HIS A 272 4.77 5.33 -17.04
C HIS A 272 4.90 5.15 -18.55
N PRO A 273 6.10 4.78 -19.05
CA PRO A 273 6.39 4.78 -20.50
C PRO A 273 5.53 3.80 -21.29
N ASP A 274 5.25 2.63 -20.71
CA ASP A 274 4.55 1.54 -21.38
C ASP A 274 3.05 1.47 -21.04
N TRP A 275 2.57 2.33 -20.13
CA TRP A 275 1.16 2.40 -19.74
C TRP A 275 0.48 3.57 -20.45
N ARG A 276 0.12 3.36 -21.70
CA ARG A 276 -0.55 4.39 -22.51
C ARG A 276 -2.06 4.22 -22.56
N GLY A 277 -2.59 3.07 -22.07
CA GLY A 277 -4.01 2.69 -22.08
C GLY A 277 -4.63 2.86 -23.48
N GLU A 278 -5.33 1.88 -23.94
CA GLU A 278 -6.19 2.03 -25.13
C GLU A 278 -7.41 2.90 -24.83
#